data_a3ee4b9342a998fbc394b07f483ddeaf
#
_entry.id   a3ee4b9342a998fbc394b07f483ddeaf
#
_cell.length_a   1.000
_cell.length_b   1.000
_cell.length_c   1.000
_cell.angle_alpha   90.00
_cell.angle_beta   90.00
_cell.angle_gamma   90.00
#
_symmetry.space_group_name_H-M   'P 1'
#
loop_
_entity.id
_entity.type
_entity.pdbx_description
1 polymer ?
#
loop_
_entity_poly.entity_id
_entity_poly.type
_entity_poly.pdbx_seq_one_letter_code
_entity_poly.pdbx_strand_id
1 'polypeptide(L)'
;MVDGVGVYPNHIKELSVPDIYKQYAIFDDFIEKLPDHIEVVIIPGNHDAVRRAEPMPWIDKDLIHSKVTSLGNPARLKIEGLKHVLYHGTSLDSMIANIPNMSYTHPEKVMVEYVRRRHLSPIYGGNLIVPARTDFLVLEEEPDILHCGHVHKNGYANYRNTILINSGTFQDRTDFQIRQGHIPTPGIVPVYEFKHARLRTLDFRGI
;
A
#
# COMPACT_ATOMS: atom_id res chain seq x y z
N MET A 1 4.94 6.01 -3.96
CA MET A 1 4.58 5.25 -5.18
C MET A 1 5.35 5.86 -6.33
N VAL A 2 6.12 5.05 -7.03
CA VAL A 2 6.86 5.49 -8.22
C VAL A 2 5.95 5.25 -9.42
N ASP A 3 5.63 6.31 -10.16
CA ASP A 3 4.66 6.25 -11.25
C ASP A 3 5.31 5.65 -12.52
N GLY A 4 4.62 4.78 -13.21
CA GLY A 4 4.95 4.45 -14.58
C GLY A 4 5.35 3.02 -14.93
N VAL A 5 5.83 2.22 -14.00
CA VAL A 5 6.27 0.84 -14.33
C VAL A 5 5.13 -0.08 -14.68
N GLY A 6 3.98 0.12 -14.06
CA GLY A 6 2.82 -0.70 -14.30
C GLY A 6 1.83 -0.15 -15.32
N VAL A 7 2.11 0.99 -15.97
CA VAL A 7 1.20 1.54 -16.98
C VAL A 7 1.23 0.75 -18.28
N TYR A 8 0.12 0.77 -18.99
CA TYR A 8 0.05 0.17 -20.31
C TYR A 8 0.94 0.95 -21.30
N PRO A 9 1.52 0.29 -22.34
CA PRO A 9 2.42 0.94 -23.29
C PRO A 9 1.86 2.20 -23.96
N ASN A 10 0.56 2.27 -24.17
CA ASN A 10 -0.13 3.43 -24.75
C ASN A 10 -0.21 4.63 -23.78
N HIS A 11 -0.03 4.41 -22.48
CA HIS A 11 -0.08 5.46 -21.46
C HIS A 11 1.31 6.01 -21.08
N ILE A 12 2.40 5.42 -21.57
CA ILE A 12 3.77 5.87 -21.27
C ILE A 12 3.97 7.34 -21.64
N LYS A 13 3.31 7.80 -22.71
CA LYS A 13 3.39 9.20 -23.18
C LYS A 13 2.73 10.21 -22.22
N GLU A 14 1.89 9.74 -21.31
CA GLU A 14 1.19 10.56 -20.31
C GLU A 14 2.04 10.78 -19.06
N LEU A 15 3.15 10.04 -18.93
CA LEU A 15 4.05 10.14 -17.78
C LEU A 15 4.92 11.40 -17.85
N SER A 16 4.98 12.14 -16.75
CA SER A 16 5.89 13.29 -16.61
C SER A 16 7.36 12.87 -16.68
N VAL A 17 7.66 11.69 -16.15
CA VAL A 17 9.01 11.10 -16.14
C VAL A 17 8.90 9.65 -16.62
N PRO A 18 9.05 9.35 -17.93
CA PRO A 18 8.92 7.99 -18.47
C PRO A 18 10.03 7.03 -18.06
N ASP A 19 11.21 7.56 -17.72
CA ASP A 19 12.39 6.78 -17.34
C ASP A 19 12.27 6.30 -15.90
N ILE A 20 12.25 4.97 -15.70
CA ILE A 20 12.07 4.34 -14.40
C ILE A 20 13.20 4.67 -13.41
N TYR A 21 14.45 4.73 -13.88
CA TYR A 21 15.58 5.06 -13.01
C TYR A 21 15.49 6.51 -12.51
N LYS A 22 15.02 7.42 -13.36
CA LYS A 22 14.78 8.81 -12.95
C LYS A 22 13.63 8.93 -11.95
N GLN A 23 12.59 8.09 -12.05
CA GLN A 23 11.51 8.06 -11.08
C GLN A 23 12.02 7.63 -9.71
N TYR A 24 12.83 6.57 -9.63
CA TYR A 24 13.43 6.14 -8.37
C TYR A 24 14.47 7.13 -7.83
N ALA A 25 15.24 7.80 -8.71
CA ALA A 25 16.14 8.87 -8.28
C ALA A 25 15.39 10.04 -7.61
N ILE A 26 14.22 10.43 -8.14
CA ILE A 26 13.35 11.43 -7.49
C ILE A 26 12.87 10.94 -6.13
N PHE A 27 12.55 9.66 -5.98
CA PHE A 27 12.20 9.08 -4.69
C PHE A 27 13.37 9.16 -3.71
N ASP A 28 14.59 8.79 -4.15
CA ASP A 28 15.81 8.90 -3.34
C ASP A 28 16.04 10.34 -2.86
N ASP A 29 15.87 11.34 -3.73
CA ASP A 29 15.97 12.77 -3.38
C ASP A 29 14.98 13.20 -2.29
N PHE A 30 13.80 12.57 -2.20
CA PHE A 30 12.85 12.82 -1.11
C PHE A 30 13.28 12.13 0.19
N ILE A 31 13.76 10.90 0.10
CA ILE A 31 14.22 10.15 1.29
C ILE A 31 15.44 10.82 1.93
N GLU A 32 16.38 11.32 1.13
CA GLU A 32 17.58 12.02 1.62
C GLU A 32 17.29 13.30 2.39
N LYS A 33 16.10 13.88 2.21
CA LYS A 33 15.66 15.06 3.00
C LYS A 33 15.12 14.69 4.38
N LEU A 34 14.89 13.42 4.64
CA LEU A 34 14.44 12.98 5.97
C LEU A 34 15.62 12.99 6.96
N PRO A 35 15.38 13.35 8.22
CA PRO A 35 16.41 13.28 9.25
C PRO A 35 16.95 11.85 9.43
N ASP A 36 18.26 11.70 9.66
CA ASP A 36 18.96 10.40 9.75
C ASP A 36 18.42 9.44 10.82
N HIS A 37 17.73 9.97 11.84
CA HIS A 37 17.13 9.17 12.91
C HIS A 37 15.78 8.56 12.55
N ILE A 38 15.24 8.86 11.36
CA ILE A 38 13.99 8.30 10.88
C ILE A 38 14.29 7.03 10.07
N GLU A 39 13.80 5.89 10.54
CA GLU A 39 13.86 4.64 9.78
C GLU A 39 12.73 4.59 8.75
N VAL A 40 13.10 4.31 7.50
CA VAL A 40 12.14 4.21 6.39
C VAL A 40 12.00 2.77 5.96
N VAL A 41 10.77 2.26 5.98
CA VAL A 41 10.42 0.92 5.48
C VAL A 41 9.50 1.09 4.28
N ILE A 42 9.82 0.40 3.19
CA ILE A 42 9.02 0.42 1.97
C ILE A 42 8.62 -0.98 1.54
N ILE A 43 7.47 -1.08 0.89
CA ILE A 43 7.02 -2.27 0.17
C ILE A 43 6.61 -1.87 -1.25
N PRO A 44 6.73 -2.76 -2.24
CA PRO A 44 6.29 -2.46 -3.59
C PRO A 44 4.76 -2.46 -3.72
N GLY A 45 4.28 -1.66 -4.67
CA GLY A 45 2.92 -1.71 -5.18
C GLY A 45 2.88 -2.27 -6.61
N ASN A 46 1.68 -2.36 -7.17
CA ASN A 46 1.45 -2.90 -8.52
C ASN A 46 2.01 -2.03 -9.66
N HIS A 47 2.47 -0.80 -9.36
CA HIS A 47 3.12 0.10 -10.29
C HIS A 47 4.65 0.17 -10.13
N ASP A 48 5.22 -0.54 -9.17
CA ASP A 48 6.66 -0.60 -8.97
C ASP A 48 7.36 -1.59 -9.91
N ALA A 49 8.71 -1.48 -10.02
CA ALA A 49 9.57 -2.31 -10.87
C ALA A 49 9.72 -3.75 -10.36
N VAL A 50 8.61 -4.39 -10.05
CA VAL A 50 8.54 -5.78 -9.58
C VAL A 50 7.48 -6.56 -10.33
N ARG A 51 7.50 -7.91 -10.21
CA ARG A 51 6.40 -8.71 -10.75
C ARG A 51 5.09 -8.34 -10.06
N ARG A 52 4.00 -8.30 -10.81
CA ARG A 52 2.65 -8.00 -10.29
C ARG A 52 2.03 -9.14 -9.50
N ALA A 53 2.47 -10.39 -9.75
CA ALA A 53 1.94 -11.55 -9.03
C ALA A 53 2.41 -11.54 -7.57
N GLU A 54 1.49 -11.76 -6.64
CA GLU A 54 1.73 -11.78 -5.20
C GLU A 54 2.19 -13.18 -4.72
N PRO A 55 3.10 -13.26 -3.73
CA PRO A 55 3.77 -12.14 -3.08
C PRO A 55 4.76 -11.44 -4.02
N MET A 56 4.83 -10.11 -3.93
CA MET A 56 5.79 -9.33 -4.69
C MET A 56 7.14 -9.34 -3.99
N PRO A 57 8.28 -9.46 -4.70
CA PRO A 57 9.61 -9.31 -4.11
C PRO A 57 9.85 -7.85 -3.69
N TRP A 58 10.89 -7.60 -2.91
CA TRP A 58 11.36 -6.24 -2.63
C TRP A 58 11.81 -5.51 -3.90
N ILE A 59 11.80 -4.19 -3.87
CA ILE A 59 12.38 -3.35 -4.94
C ILE A 59 13.89 -3.49 -4.90
N ASP A 60 14.48 -3.72 -6.08
CA ASP A 60 15.91 -3.99 -6.20
C ASP A 60 16.76 -2.80 -5.73
N LYS A 61 17.90 -3.12 -5.13
CA LYS A 61 18.90 -2.14 -4.66
C LYS A 61 19.54 -1.33 -5.80
N ASP A 62 19.51 -1.85 -7.03
CA ASP A 62 19.99 -1.12 -8.20
C ASP A 62 19.05 0.02 -8.60
N LEU A 63 17.85 0.08 -8.04
CA LEU A 63 16.87 1.13 -8.29
C LEU A 63 16.80 2.17 -7.16
N ILE A 64 17.06 1.78 -5.92
CA ILE A 64 16.95 2.65 -4.74
C ILE A 64 18.30 2.68 -4.03
N HIS A 65 18.88 3.86 -3.95
CA HIS A 65 20.22 4.09 -3.37
C HIS A 65 20.15 4.72 -1.98
N SER A 66 19.04 5.36 -1.64
CA SER A 66 18.80 5.96 -0.32
C SER A 66 18.70 4.92 0.81
N LYS A 67 18.90 5.37 2.04
CA LYS A 67 18.83 4.51 3.23
C LYS A 67 17.37 4.13 3.54
N VAL A 68 16.91 3.03 2.95
CA VAL A 68 15.60 2.44 3.21
C VAL A 68 15.69 0.95 3.48
N THR A 69 14.76 0.42 4.25
CA THR A 69 14.53 -1.03 4.38
C THR A 69 13.46 -1.44 3.35
N SER A 70 13.90 -1.98 2.21
CA SER A 70 13.00 -2.49 1.16
C SER A 70 12.58 -3.93 1.49
N LEU A 71 11.28 -4.15 1.67
CA LEU A 71 10.66 -5.45 1.96
C LEU A 71 9.76 -5.87 0.81
N GLY A 72 9.39 -7.16 0.76
CA GLY A 72 8.38 -7.65 -0.18
C GLY A 72 6.95 -7.22 0.21
N ASN A 73 5.99 -7.57 -0.63
CA ASN A 73 4.57 -7.35 -0.37
C ASN A 73 3.82 -8.70 -0.43
N PRO A 74 3.15 -9.13 0.67
CA PRO A 74 3.07 -8.47 1.97
C PRO A 74 4.37 -8.57 2.78
N ALA A 75 4.57 -7.61 3.70
CA ALA A 75 5.63 -7.64 4.69
C ALA A 75 5.08 -7.79 6.11
N ARG A 76 5.84 -8.47 6.95
CA ARG A 76 5.54 -8.63 8.38
C ARG A 76 6.73 -8.14 9.19
N LEU A 77 6.48 -7.25 10.14
CA LEU A 77 7.53 -6.68 10.98
C LEU A 77 6.98 -6.39 12.38
N LYS A 78 7.89 -6.21 13.32
CA LYS A 78 7.57 -5.84 14.69
C LYS A 78 8.20 -4.49 14.99
N ILE A 79 7.37 -3.50 15.37
CA ILE A 79 7.81 -2.15 15.73
C ILE A 79 7.28 -1.84 17.12
N GLU A 80 8.17 -1.45 18.03
CA GLU A 80 7.82 -1.14 19.43
C GLU A 80 6.96 -2.24 20.10
N GLY A 81 7.24 -3.50 19.77
CA GLY A 81 6.52 -4.65 20.32
C GLY A 81 5.24 -5.03 19.58
N LEU A 82 4.67 -4.18 18.74
CA LEU A 82 3.46 -4.45 17.97
C LEU A 82 3.78 -5.16 16.64
N LYS A 83 2.92 -6.13 16.27
CA LYS A 83 2.98 -6.86 15.00
C LYS A 83 2.33 -6.05 13.90
N HIS A 84 3.10 -5.68 12.91
CA HIS A 84 2.62 -4.96 11.73
C HIS A 84 2.58 -5.88 10.53
N VAL A 85 1.48 -5.82 9.78
CA VAL A 85 1.39 -6.35 8.42
C VAL A 85 1.25 -5.17 7.48
N LEU A 86 2.22 -5.02 6.57
CA LEU A 86 2.16 -4.08 5.45
C LEU A 86 1.71 -4.86 4.22
N TYR A 87 0.65 -4.41 3.59
CA TYR A 87 0.11 -4.99 2.38
C TYR A 87 -0.30 -3.89 1.41
N HIS A 88 0.18 -3.95 0.16
CA HIS A 88 -0.19 -2.91 -0.81
C HIS A 88 -1.70 -2.76 -0.96
N GLY A 89 -2.43 -3.88 -0.98
CA GLY A 89 -3.88 -3.86 -1.06
C GLY A 89 -4.44 -4.19 -2.44
N THR A 90 -3.67 -4.84 -3.32
CA THR A 90 -4.10 -5.19 -4.69
C THR A 90 -5.43 -5.94 -4.72
N SER A 91 -5.69 -6.81 -3.76
CA SER A 91 -6.93 -7.58 -3.67
C SER A 91 -8.15 -6.79 -3.19
N LEU A 92 -7.99 -5.51 -2.78
CA LEU A 92 -9.13 -4.64 -2.47
C LEU A 92 -10.10 -4.56 -3.65
N ASP A 93 -9.59 -4.49 -4.89
CA ASP A 93 -10.41 -4.43 -6.10
C ASP A 93 -11.30 -5.68 -6.24
N SER A 94 -10.71 -6.86 -6.12
CA SER A 94 -11.45 -8.12 -6.23
C SER A 94 -12.44 -8.30 -5.07
N MET A 95 -12.09 -7.86 -3.87
CA MET A 95 -12.99 -7.90 -2.71
C MET A 95 -14.19 -6.96 -2.90
N ILE A 96 -13.95 -5.73 -3.35
CA ILE A 96 -15.01 -4.75 -3.63
C ILE A 96 -15.95 -5.26 -4.71
N ALA A 97 -15.42 -5.87 -5.76
CA ALA A 97 -16.22 -6.40 -6.87
C ALA A 97 -17.08 -7.62 -6.49
N ASN A 98 -16.65 -8.42 -5.51
CA ASN A 98 -17.28 -9.72 -5.21
C ASN A 98 -18.02 -9.77 -3.87
N ILE A 99 -17.83 -8.80 -2.97
CA ILE A 99 -18.52 -8.80 -1.69
C ILE A 99 -19.60 -7.70 -1.67
N PRO A 100 -20.86 -8.02 -1.40
CA PRO A 100 -21.93 -7.04 -1.35
C PRO A 100 -21.64 -5.91 -0.33
N ASN A 101 -22.06 -4.70 -0.67
CA ASN A 101 -21.93 -3.49 0.17
C ASN A 101 -20.49 -3.03 0.45
N MET A 102 -19.50 -3.52 -0.30
CA MET A 102 -18.15 -2.98 -0.29
C MET A 102 -18.01 -1.86 -1.32
N SER A 103 -17.12 -0.90 -1.05
CA SER A 103 -16.88 0.24 -1.94
C SER A 103 -15.48 0.82 -1.77
N TYR A 104 -15.00 1.52 -2.80
CA TYR A 104 -13.74 2.26 -2.76
C TYR A 104 -13.76 3.44 -1.79
N THR A 105 -14.94 3.91 -1.39
CA THR A 105 -15.08 5.04 -0.44
C THR A 105 -14.83 4.62 1.00
N HIS A 106 -14.90 3.33 1.30
CA HIS A 106 -14.75 2.75 2.64
C HIS A 106 -13.81 1.54 2.62
N PRO A 107 -12.50 1.73 2.28
CA PRO A 107 -11.55 0.62 2.20
C PRO A 107 -11.36 -0.11 3.53
N GLU A 108 -11.54 0.57 4.66
CA GLU A 108 -11.45 -0.01 5.99
C GLU A 108 -12.47 -1.15 6.22
N LYS A 109 -13.63 -1.11 5.58
CA LYS A 109 -14.63 -2.19 5.67
C LYS A 109 -14.14 -3.46 4.97
N VAL A 110 -13.47 -3.29 3.83
CA VAL A 110 -12.85 -4.40 3.10
C VAL A 110 -11.70 -5.00 3.91
N MET A 111 -10.89 -4.18 4.54
CA MET A 111 -9.77 -4.62 5.38
C MET A 111 -10.25 -5.42 6.60
N VAL A 112 -11.44 -5.15 7.15
CA VAL A 112 -12.07 -6.00 8.16
C VAL A 112 -12.23 -7.44 7.66
N GLU A 113 -12.61 -7.62 6.38
CA GLU A 113 -12.77 -8.96 5.80
C GLU A 113 -11.43 -9.70 5.65
N TYR A 114 -10.31 -9.01 5.43
CA TYR A 114 -8.98 -9.64 5.46
C TYR A 114 -8.70 -10.29 6.82
N VAL A 115 -8.90 -9.54 7.89
CA VAL A 115 -8.66 -10.05 9.26
C VAL A 115 -9.66 -11.15 9.63
N ARG A 116 -10.94 -10.98 9.29
CA ARG A 116 -11.99 -11.99 9.54
C ARG A 116 -11.69 -13.32 8.85
N ARG A 117 -11.23 -13.27 7.59
CA ARG A 117 -10.93 -14.44 6.78
C ARG A 117 -9.50 -14.93 6.98
N ARG A 118 -8.69 -14.17 7.70
CA ARG A 118 -7.27 -14.45 7.92
C ARG A 118 -6.50 -14.63 6.61
N HIS A 119 -6.84 -13.81 5.61
CA HIS A 119 -6.24 -13.90 4.28
C HIS A 119 -6.27 -12.57 3.54
N LEU A 120 -5.14 -12.17 2.94
CA LEU A 120 -4.99 -10.90 2.23
C LEU A 120 -5.53 -10.92 0.79
N SER A 121 -5.84 -12.09 0.22
CA SER A 121 -6.48 -12.24 -1.09
C SER A 121 -7.43 -13.43 -1.11
N PRO A 122 -8.58 -13.39 -0.41
CA PRO A 122 -9.43 -14.55 -0.19
C PRO A 122 -10.33 -14.91 -1.40
N ILE A 123 -10.35 -14.12 -2.47
CA ILE A 123 -11.17 -14.37 -3.66
C ILE A 123 -10.36 -15.21 -4.65
N TYR A 124 -10.81 -16.45 -4.90
CA TYR A 124 -10.17 -17.33 -5.89
C TYR A 124 -10.19 -16.71 -7.28
N GLY A 125 -9.01 -16.66 -7.93
CA GLY A 125 -8.87 -16.04 -9.26
C GLY A 125 -9.02 -14.51 -9.28
N GLY A 126 -9.17 -13.85 -8.12
CA GLY A 126 -9.33 -12.40 -8.03
C GLY A 126 -8.03 -11.64 -8.28
N ASN A 127 -6.89 -12.24 -7.99
CA ASN A 127 -5.57 -11.66 -8.13
C ASN A 127 -4.58 -12.61 -8.80
N LEU A 128 -3.51 -12.06 -9.36
CA LEU A 128 -2.38 -12.86 -9.83
C LEU A 128 -1.56 -13.33 -8.62
N ILE A 129 -1.47 -14.64 -8.43
CA ILE A 129 -0.72 -15.25 -7.33
C ILE A 129 0.36 -16.16 -7.91
N VAL A 130 1.58 -16.05 -7.37
CA VAL A 130 2.69 -16.93 -7.73
C VAL A 130 2.41 -18.33 -7.16
N PRO A 131 2.45 -19.39 -7.98
CA PRO A 131 2.37 -20.75 -7.46
C PRO A 131 3.55 -21.03 -6.52
N ALA A 132 3.24 -21.27 -5.25
CA ALA A 132 4.23 -21.58 -4.23
C ALA A 132 3.76 -22.73 -3.33
N ARG A 133 4.67 -23.36 -2.60
CA ARG A 133 4.32 -24.43 -1.64
C ARG A 133 3.61 -23.89 -0.40
N THR A 134 3.83 -22.62 -0.07
CA THR A 134 3.23 -21.94 1.08
C THR A 134 2.43 -20.75 0.58
N ASP A 135 1.26 -20.54 1.16
CA ASP A 135 0.47 -19.36 0.88
C ASP A 135 0.91 -18.19 1.77
N PHE A 136 1.68 -17.27 1.18
CA PHE A 136 2.22 -16.10 1.88
C PHE A 136 1.17 -15.03 2.19
N LEU A 137 -0.06 -15.16 1.68
CA LEU A 137 -1.14 -14.20 1.91
C LEU A 137 -2.01 -14.57 3.12
N VAL A 138 -1.81 -15.73 3.70
CA VAL A 138 -2.47 -16.15 4.95
C VAL A 138 -1.96 -15.29 6.12
N LEU A 139 -2.86 -14.77 6.93
CA LEU A 139 -2.56 -14.13 8.22
C LEU A 139 -2.50 -15.23 9.30
N GLU A 140 -1.34 -15.86 9.47
CA GLU A 140 -1.16 -16.92 10.46
C GLU A 140 -1.37 -16.43 11.90
N GLU A 141 -0.91 -15.21 12.17
CA GLU A 141 -1.12 -14.49 13.42
C GLU A 141 -1.98 -13.25 13.20
N GLU A 142 -2.77 -12.88 14.20
CA GLU A 142 -3.50 -11.62 14.16
C GLU A 142 -2.52 -10.46 14.32
N PRO A 143 -2.48 -9.50 13.37
CA PRO A 143 -1.64 -8.32 13.50
C PRO A 143 -2.26 -7.32 14.48
N ASP A 144 -1.41 -6.56 15.17
CA ASP A 144 -1.85 -5.39 15.93
C ASP A 144 -2.21 -4.24 14.98
N ILE A 145 -1.46 -4.11 13.87
CA ILE A 145 -1.72 -3.10 12.83
C ILE A 145 -1.66 -3.77 11.46
N LEU A 146 -2.73 -3.61 10.67
CA LEU A 146 -2.76 -3.91 9.23
C LEU A 146 -2.77 -2.59 8.45
N HIS A 147 -1.72 -2.34 7.68
CA HIS A 147 -1.55 -1.13 6.89
C HIS A 147 -1.61 -1.45 5.39
N CYS A 148 -2.58 -0.84 4.71
CA CYS A 148 -2.77 -0.98 3.27
C CYS A 148 -2.72 0.38 2.56
N GLY A 149 -2.67 0.35 1.22
CA GLY A 149 -2.73 1.49 0.30
C GLY A 149 -3.65 1.18 -0.89
N HIS A 150 -3.11 1.31 -2.11
CA HIS A 150 -3.69 0.94 -3.41
C HIS A 150 -4.89 1.78 -3.86
N VAL A 151 -5.94 1.89 -3.08
CA VAL A 151 -7.20 2.54 -3.50
C VAL A 151 -7.19 4.07 -3.37
N HIS A 152 -6.08 4.67 -2.96
CA HIS A 152 -5.88 6.12 -2.85
C HIS A 152 -6.88 6.84 -1.93
N LYS A 153 -7.57 6.11 -1.06
CA LYS A 153 -8.55 6.62 -0.12
C LYS A 153 -8.14 6.29 1.30
N ASN A 154 -8.05 7.30 2.17
CA ASN A 154 -7.83 7.03 3.59
C ASN A 154 -9.03 6.30 4.19
N GLY A 155 -8.73 5.33 5.02
CA GLY A 155 -9.73 4.59 5.76
C GLY A 155 -9.15 4.03 7.05
N TYR A 156 -9.90 4.12 8.13
CA TYR A 156 -9.45 3.71 9.45
C TYR A 156 -10.54 2.94 10.17
N ALA A 157 -10.20 1.81 10.77
CA ALA A 157 -11.09 1.05 11.61
C ALA A 157 -10.31 0.34 12.73
N ASN A 158 -11.03 -0.08 13.75
CA ASN A 158 -10.55 -1.05 14.72
C ASN A 158 -11.47 -2.28 14.62
N TYR A 159 -10.89 -3.43 14.35
CA TYR A 159 -11.61 -4.68 14.36
C TYR A 159 -11.01 -5.61 15.41
N ARG A 160 -11.76 -5.87 16.48
CA ARG A 160 -11.26 -6.54 17.68
C ARG A 160 -10.05 -5.78 18.24
N ASN A 161 -8.84 -6.38 18.17
CA ASN A 161 -7.61 -5.76 18.65
C ASN A 161 -6.69 -5.29 17.50
N THR A 162 -7.13 -5.37 16.25
CA THR A 162 -6.37 -4.97 15.08
C THR A 162 -6.77 -3.57 14.61
N ILE A 163 -5.80 -2.67 14.53
CA ILE A 163 -5.96 -1.35 13.92
C ILE A 163 -5.78 -1.51 12.41
N LEU A 164 -6.76 -1.04 11.64
CA LEU A 164 -6.77 -1.09 10.19
C LEU A 164 -6.54 0.31 9.64
N ILE A 165 -5.54 0.47 8.78
CA ILE A 165 -5.14 1.75 8.20
C ILE A 165 -5.00 1.58 6.69
N ASN A 166 -5.83 2.29 5.90
CA ASN A 166 -5.51 2.57 4.51
C ASN A 166 -4.96 3.99 4.42
N SER A 167 -3.70 4.13 3.98
CA SER A 167 -2.96 5.40 4.09
C SER A 167 -3.29 6.43 3.00
N GLY A 168 -4.12 6.06 2.02
CA GLY A 168 -4.44 6.97 0.91
C GLY A 168 -3.28 7.15 -0.05
N THR A 169 -3.02 8.40 -0.47
CA THR A 169 -2.04 8.71 -1.51
C THR A 169 -1.52 10.14 -1.38
N PHE A 170 -0.42 10.45 -2.08
CA PHE A 170 0.00 11.82 -2.41
C PHE A 170 -0.28 12.19 -3.87
N GLN A 171 -0.78 11.25 -4.66
CA GLN A 171 -1.14 11.50 -6.06
C GLN A 171 -2.52 12.14 -6.15
N ASP A 172 -2.64 13.18 -6.96
CA ASP A 172 -3.90 13.78 -7.32
C ASP A 172 -4.79 12.82 -8.12
N ARG A 173 -6.06 13.21 -8.28
CA ARG A 173 -7.04 12.41 -8.98
C ARG A 173 -6.67 12.26 -10.46
N THR A 174 -6.44 11.03 -10.91
CA THR A 174 -6.11 10.73 -12.30
C THR A 174 -7.37 10.65 -13.19
N ASP A 175 -7.19 10.79 -14.51
CA ASP A 175 -8.28 10.62 -15.49
C ASP A 175 -8.93 9.22 -15.42
N PHE A 176 -8.13 8.19 -15.13
CA PHE A 176 -8.64 6.84 -14.88
C PHE A 176 -9.60 6.84 -13.70
N GLN A 177 -9.21 7.43 -12.57
CA GLN A 177 -10.03 7.50 -11.37
C GLN A 177 -11.30 8.36 -11.58
N ILE A 178 -11.21 9.43 -12.39
CA ILE A 178 -12.37 10.23 -12.78
C ILE A 178 -13.38 9.36 -13.52
N ARG A 179 -12.94 8.62 -14.52
CA ARG A 179 -13.79 7.71 -15.31
C ARG A 179 -14.44 6.62 -14.48
N GLN A 180 -13.75 6.14 -13.43
CA GLN A 180 -14.25 5.11 -12.51
C GLN A 180 -15.07 5.69 -11.33
N GLY A 181 -15.20 7.01 -11.22
CA GLY A 181 -15.90 7.65 -10.11
C GLY A 181 -15.16 7.60 -8.77
N HIS A 182 -13.85 7.28 -8.77
CA HIS A 182 -13.05 7.26 -7.55
C HIS A 182 -12.72 8.67 -7.08
N ILE A 183 -12.78 8.90 -5.77
CA ILE A 183 -12.44 10.17 -5.13
C ILE A 183 -11.31 9.91 -4.14
N PRO A 184 -10.04 10.12 -4.55
CA PRO A 184 -8.89 9.95 -3.68
C PRO A 184 -8.87 11.00 -2.57
N THR A 185 -8.04 10.76 -1.55
CA THR A 185 -7.77 11.69 -0.46
C THR A 185 -6.26 11.97 -0.39
N PRO A 186 -5.72 12.76 -1.35
CA PRO A 186 -4.29 13.04 -1.38
C PRO A 186 -3.86 13.90 -0.19
N GLY A 187 -2.62 13.73 0.25
CA GLY A 187 -2.01 14.58 1.28
C GLY A 187 -2.52 14.37 2.70
N ILE A 188 -3.25 13.29 2.99
CA ILE A 188 -3.64 12.92 4.36
C ILE A 188 -2.77 11.77 4.84
N VAL A 189 -1.98 12.00 5.89
CA VAL A 189 -1.03 11.04 6.43
C VAL A 189 -1.49 10.49 7.78
N PRO A 190 -1.67 9.18 7.94
CA PRO A 190 -1.90 8.56 9.24
C PRO A 190 -0.62 8.55 10.08
N VAL A 191 -0.74 8.88 11.35
CA VAL A 191 0.34 8.83 12.33
C VAL A 191 -0.13 8.02 13.53
N TYR A 192 0.58 6.95 13.84
CA TYR A 192 0.33 6.15 15.03
C TYR A 192 1.34 6.45 16.12
N GLU A 193 0.86 6.93 17.25
CA GLU A 193 1.66 7.25 18.44
C GLU A 193 1.72 6.02 19.36
N PHE A 194 2.84 5.32 19.37
CA PHE A 194 3.01 4.10 20.18
C PHE A 194 2.83 4.37 21.68
N LYS A 195 3.38 5.48 22.18
CA LYS A 195 3.31 5.84 23.61
C LYS A 195 1.87 5.94 24.13
N HIS A 196 0.94 6.41 23.31
CA HIS A 196 -0.44 6.66 23.70
C HIS A 196 -1.43 5.69 23.01
N ALA A 197 -0.92 4.74 22.23
CA ALA A 197 -1.73 3.83 21.40
C ALA A 197 -2.81 4.57 20.59
N ARG A 198 -2.44 5.72 20.00
CA ARG A 198 -3.37 6.63 19.36
C ARG A 198 -3.06 6.80 17.88
N LEU A 199 -4.08 6.62 17.03
CA LEU A 199 -4.05 6.99 15.63
C LEU A 199 -4.57 8.43 15.47
N ARG A 200 -3.83 9.25 14.73
CA ARG A 200 -4.24 10.57 14.27
C ARG A 200 -3.87 10.78 12.82
N THR A 201 -4.37 11.82 12.19
CA THR A 201 -4.03 12.19 10.82
C THR A 201 -3.40 13.58 10.76
N LEU A 202 -2.43 13.74 9.87
CA LEU A 202 -1.92 15.04 9.46
C LEU A 202 -2.52 15.35 8.08
N ASP A 203 -3.05 16.54 7.90
CA ASP A 203 -3.63 16.99 6.64
C ASP A 203 -2.73 18.06 6.02
N PHE A 204 -2.15 17.73 4.87
CA PHE A 204 -1.25 18.59 4.10
C PHE A 204 -1.95 19.28 2.92
N ARG A 205 -3.27 19.19 2.81
CA ARG A 205 -4.03 19.86 1.76
C ARG A 205 -4.15 21.35 2.06
N GLY A 206 -3.71 22.17 1.13
CA GLY A 206 -3.78 23.63 1.27
C GLY A 206 -2.56 24.27 1.96
N ILE A 207 -1.44 23.55 2.02
CA ILE A 207 -0.14 24.09 2.38
C ILE A 207 0.58 24.57 1.13
#